data_438e84f5432d0340ec460ebd4cfb22b1
#
_entry.id   438e84f5432d0340ec460ebd4cfb22b1
#
_cell.length_a   1.000
_cell.length_b   1.000
_cell.length_c   1.000
_cell.angle_alpha   90.00
_cell.angle_beta   90.00
_cell.angle_gamma   90.00
#
_symmetry.space_group_name_H-M   'P 1'
#
loop_
_entity.id
_entity.type
_entity.pdbx_description
1 polymer ?
#
loop_
_entity_poly.entity_id
_entity_poly.type
_entity_poly.pdbx_seq_one_letter_code
_entity_poly.pdbx_strand_id
1 'polypeptide(L)'
;AALVLKHAHWNVTGPNFIAVHEMLDPEVEAVLAQADETAERIATLGGTPDGRADAIVRNRTWKSFDAEGRVGTEEYLKALIEYYDAFIADDRKAIAELDELDVISSNIIQDHVQELEKFQWFMRSHLA
;
A
#
# COMPACT_ATOMS: atom_id res chain seq x y z
N ALA A 1 4.88 -1.09 0.88
CA ALA A 1 3.63 -1.12 1.68
C ALA A 1 3.60 -2.30 2.66
N ALA A 2 3.85 -3.55 2.26
CA ALA A 2 3.69 -4.74 3.11
C ALA A 2 4.45 -4.67 4.45
N LEU A 3 5.71 -4.25 4.45
CA LEU A 3 6.50 -4.10 5.69
C LEU A 3 5.97 -2.98 6.59
N VAL A 4 5.44 -1.90 6.02
CA VAL A 4 4.80 -0.82 6.77
C VAL A 4 3.54 -1.30 7.47
N LEU A 5 2.70 -2.05 6.76
CA LEU A 5 1.49 -2.66 7.33
C LEU A 5 1.84 -3.66 8.46
N LYS A 6 2.86 -4.50 8.26
CA LYS A 6 3.33 -5.43 9.30
C LYS A 6 3.95 -4.70 10.48
N HIS A 7 4.68 -3.61 10.25
CA HIS A 7 5.20 -2.77 11.33
C HIS A 7 4.05 -2.24 12.21
N ALA A 8 2.99 -1.71 11.61
CA ALA A 8 1.79 -1.28 12.33
C ALA A 8 1.11 -2.44 13.05
N HIS A 9 0.88 -3.57 12.36
CA HIS A 9 0.28 -4.78 12.90
C HIS A 9 0.98 -5.29 14.17
N TRP A 10 2.31 -5.25 14.20
CA TRP A 10 3.08 -5.71 15.37
C TRP A 10 3.10 -4.72 16.53
N ASN A 11 2.92 -3.44 16.26
CA ASN A 11 3.18 -2.38 17.26
C ASN A 11 1.94 -1.63 17.73
N VAL A 12 0.80 -1.79 17.05
CA VAL A 12 -0.46 -1.14 17.46
C VAL A 12 -0.90 -1.61 18.85
N THR A 13 -1.43 -0.68 19.66
CA THR A 13 -1.94 -0.93 21.02
C THR A 13 -3.24 -0.17 21.25
N GLY A 14 -3.98 -0.52 22.28
CA GLY A 14 -5.14 0.25 22.73
C GLY A 14 -6.47 -0.51 22.66
N PRO A 15 -7.60 0.18 22.89
CA PRO A 15 -8.91 -0.47 23.06
C PRO A 15 -9.37 -1.27 21.82
N ASN A 16 -9.02 -0.83 20.62
CA ASN A 16 -9.38 -1.46 19.36
C ASN A 16 -8.26 -2.32 18.78
N PHE A 17 -7.30 -2.73 19.61
CA PHE A 17 -6.10 -3.45 19.20
C PHE A 17 -6.41 -4.62 18.29
N ILE A 18 -7.25 -5.57 18.75
CA ILE A 18 -7.46 -6.81 17.98
C ILE A 18 -8.13 -6.56 16.62
N ALA A 19 -9.07 -5.63 16.57
CA ALA A 19 -9.75 -5.29 15.33
C ALA A 19 -8.78 -4.69 14.29
N VAL A 20 -7.92 -3.78 14.71
CA VAL A 20 -6.92 -3.16 13.82
C VAL A 20 -5.81 -4.15 13.46
N HIS A 21 -5.32 -4.90 14.43
CA HIS A 21 -4.31 -5.94 14.24
C HIS A 21 -4.73 -6.97 13.17
N GLU A 22 -5.94 -7.52 13.29
CA GLU A 22 -6.48 -8.51 12.34
C GLU A 22 -6.87 -7.87 11.00
N MET A 23 -7.35 -6.63 10.97
CA MET A 23 -7.67 -5.91 9.75
C MET A 23 -6.47 -5.75 8.82
N LEU A 24 -5.27 -5.57 9.37
CA LEU A 24 -4.06 -5.32 8.59
C LEU A 24 -3.51 -6.57 7.88
N ASP A 25 -3.80 -7.78 8.33
CA ASP A 25 -3.29 -9.01 7.70
C ASP A 25 -3.79 -9.22 6.27
N PRO A 26 -5.09 -9.15 5.97
CA PRO A 26 -5.57 -9.22 4.59
C PRO A 26 -5.01 -8.10 3.69
N GLU A 27 -4.74 -6.93 4.27
CA GLU A 27 -4.12 -5.83 3.52
C GLU A 27 -2.67 -6.14 3.14
N VAL A 28 -1.91 -6.80 4.02
CA VAL A 28 -0.54 -7.28 3.71
C VAL A 28 -0.58 -8.28 2.56
N GLU A 29 -1.49 -9.24 2.61
CA GLU A 29 -1.65 -10.25 1.54
C GLU A 29 -1.99 -9.59 0.20
N ALA A 30 -2.92 -8.64 0.21
CA ALA A 30 -3.34 -7.92 -0.98
C ALA A 30 -2.19 -7.10 -1.61
N VAL A 31 -1.44 -6.33 -0.83
CA VAL A 31 -0.34 -5.52 -1.39
C VAL A 31 0.83 -6.37 -1.87
N LEU A 32 1.06 -7.54 -1.29
CA LEU A 32 2.04 -8.51 -1.82
C LEU A 32 1.58 -9.09 -3.16
N ALA A 33 0.30 -9.46 -3.28
CA ALA A 33 -0.27 -9.93 -4.54
C ALA A 33 -0.22 -8.85 -5.63
N GLN A 34 -0.53 -7.60 -5.29
CA GLN A 34 -0.43 -6.45 -6.21
C GLN A 34 1.01 -6.24 -6.69
N ALA A 35 1.99 -6.36 -5.80
CA ALA A 35 3.41 -6.25 -6.16
C ALA A 35 3.83 -7.36 -7.13
N ASP A 36 3.39 -8.59 -6.89
CA ASP A 36 3.67 -9.75 -7.75
C ASP A 36 3.05 -9.56 -9.14
N GLU A 37 1.77 -9.23 -9.22
CA GLU A 37 1.05 -8.98 -10.46
C GLU A 37 1.70 -7.86 -11.29
N THR A 38 2.12 -6.77 -10.64
CA THR A 38 2.81 -5.66 -11.29
C THR A 38 4.18 -6.09 -11.82
N ALA A 39 4.94 -6.84 -11.03
CA ALA A 39 6.26 -7.35 -11.44
C ALA A 39 6.15 -8.34 -12.60
N GLU A 40 5.18 -9.25 -12.56
CA GLU A 40 4.90 -10.18 -13.66
C GLU A 40 4.46 -9.44 -14.92
N ARG A 41 3.68 -8.35 -14.81
CA ARG A 41 3.32 -7.51 -15.95
C ARG A 41 4.55 -6.84 -16.58
N ILE A 42 5.46 -6.31 -15.77
CA ILE A 42 6.74 -5.75 -16.26
C ILE A 42 7.51 -6.82 -17.04
N ALA A 43 7.65 -8.03 -16.49
CA ALA A 43 8.33 -9.14 -17.14
C ALA A 43 7.62 -9.57 -18.44
N THR A 44 6.29 -9.63 -18.46
CA THR A 44 5.47 -9.95 -19.63
C THR A 44 5.74 -8.96 -20.79
N LEU A 45 5.97 -7.70 -20.46
CA LEU A 45 6.28 -6.65 -21.43
C LEU A 45 7.77 -6.60 -21.83
N GLY A 46 8.59 -7.53 -21.33
CA GLY A 46 10.02 -7.63 -21.63
C GLY A 46 10.92 -6.79 -20.72
N GLY A 47 10.37 -6.20 -19.65
CA GLY A 47 11.13 -5.48 -18.65
C GLY A 47 11.76 -6.41 -17.60
N THR A 48 12.56 -5.82 -16.70
CA THR A 48 13.21 -6.54 -15.60
C THR A 48 12.80 -5.89 -14.27
N PRO A 49 11.85 -6.48 -13.52
CA PRO A 49 11.47 -5.95 -12.21
C PRO A 49 12.62 -6.10 -11.21
N ASP A 50 12.80 -5.08 -10.37
CA ASP A 50 13.80 -5.09 -9.30
C ASP A 50 13.14 -5.00 -7.92
N GLY A 51 13.00 -6.14 -7.26
CA GLY A 51 12.37 -6.28 -5.94
C GLY A 51 13.34 -6.19 -4.76
N ARG A 52 14.60 -5.84 -4.97
CA ARG A 52 15.59 -5.72 -3.89
C ARG A 52 15.27 -4.51 -2.99
N ALA A 53 15.46 -4.68 -1.68
CA ALA A 53 15.09 -3.67 -0.69
C ALA A 53 15.78 -2.32 -0.92
N ASP A 54 17.06 -2.31 -1.27
CA ASP A 54 17.81 -1.09 -1.56
C ASP A 54 17.30 -0.36 -2.82
N ALA A 55 16.86 -1.10 -3.83
CA ALA A 55 16.25 -0.52 -5.03
C ALA A 55 14.90 0.15 -4.70
N ILE A 56 14.07 -0.49 -3.88
CA ILE A 56 12.80 0.07 -3.43
C ILE A 56 13.01 1.38 -2.66
N VAL A 57 13.93 1.40 -1.70
CA VAL A 57 14.25 2.60 -0.92
C VAL A 57 14.80 3.73 -1.81
N ARG A 58 15.67 3.40 -2.76
CA ARG A 58 16.28 4.38 -3.67
C ARG A 58 15.26 5.00 -4.64
N ASN A 59 14.29 4.21 -5.10
CA ASN A 59 13.39 4.59 -6.19
C ASN A 59 12.01 5.08 -5.73
N ARG A 60 11.67 4.94 -4.44
CA ARG A 60 10.36 5.40 -3.95
C ARG A 60 10.19 6.91 -4.13
N THR A 61 8.97 7.33 -4.46
CA THR A 61 8.61 8.73 -4.71
C THR A 61 7.84 9.37 -3.55
N TRP A 62 7.42 8.60 -2.58
CA TRP A 62 6.68 9.05 -1.38
C TRP A 62 7.54 9.07 -0.13
N LYS A 63 7.10 9.85 0.85
CA LYS A 63 7.76 9.96 2.16
C LYS A 63 7.82 8.62 2.89
N SER A 64 8.87 8.40 3.69
CA SER A 64 8.95 7.23 4.58
C SER A 64 7.85 7.27 5.63
N PHE A 65 7.45 6.08 6.07
CA PHE A 65 6.52 5.93 7.18
C PHE A 65 7.22 6.28 8.50
N ASP A 66 6.67 7.21 9.26
CA ASP A 66 7.34 7.81 10.42
C ASP A 66 6.79 7.32 11.78
N ALA A 67 5.66 6.59 11.81
CA ALA A 67 5.15 6.08 13.09
C ALA A 67 6.04 4.95 13.62
N GLU A 68 6.46 5.08 14.87
CA GLU A 68 7.40 4.18 15.52
C GLU A 68 6.90 3.74 16.90
N GLY A 69 7.38 2.58 17.35
CA GLY A 69 7.13 2.09 18.69
C GLY A 69 5.71 1.59 18.93
N ARG A 70 5.38 1.38 20.20
CA ARG A 70 4.06 0.88 20.62
C ARG A 70 3.15 2.05 20.95
N VAL A 71 2.35 2.46 20.00
CA VAL A 71 1.42 3.59 20.11
C VAL A 71 -0.02 3.16 19.83
N GLY A 72 -0.96 4.06 20.08
CA GLY A 72 -2.38 3.77 19.95
C GLY A 72 -2.83 3.49 18.51
N THR A 73 -3.94 2.76 18.40
CA THR A 73 -4.58 2.44 17.11
C THR A 73 -4.85 3.69 16.28
N GLU A 74 -5.33 4.76 16.91
CA GLU A 74 -5.64 6.03 16.24
C GLU A 74 -4.41 6.65 15.55
N GLU A 75 -3.27 6.64 16.23
CA GLU A 75 -2.02 7.21 15.71
C GLU A 75 -1.51 6.41 14.51
N TYR A 76 -1.49 5.07 14.61
CA TYR A 76 -1.09 4.21 13.50
C TYR A 76 -2.05 4.32 12.31
N LEU A 77 -3.37 4.37 12.54
CA LEU A 77 -4.34 4.51 11.47
C LEU A 77 -4.20 5.84 10.72
N LYS A 78 -3.97 6.95 11.44
CA LYS A 78 -3.70 8.26 10.81
C LYS A 78 -2.44 8.21 9.94
N ALA A 79 -1.36 7.65 10.45
CA ALA A 79 -0.11 7.51 9.71
C ALA A 79 -0.27 6.60 8.48
N LEU A 80 -1.02 5.50 8.59
CA LEU A 80 -1.31 4.61 7.46
C LEU A 80 -2.19 5.27 6.40
N ILE A 81 -3.19 6.06 6.79
CA ILE A 81 -4.03 6.81 5.85
C ILE A 81 -3.17 7.79 5.03
N GLU A 82 -2.30 8.56 5.69
CA GLU A 82 -1.38 9.48 4.99
C GLU A 82 -0.42 8.73 4.05
N TYR A 83 0.08 7.59 4.49
CA TYR A 83 0.94 6.73 3.68
C TYR A 83 0.21 6.22 2.43
N TYR A 84 -1.05 5.77 2.58
CA TYR A 84 -1.89 5.33 1.46
C TYR A 84 -2.24 6.47 0.51
N ASP A 85 -2.55 7.67 1.03
CA ASP A 85 -2.81 8.85 0.18
C ASP A 85 -1.65 9.10 -0.78
N ALA A 86 -0.41 8.99 -0.29
CA ALA A 86 0.76 9.25 -1.10
C ALA A 86 0.95 8.24 -2.23
N PHE A 87 0.86 6.94 -1.95
CA PHE A 87 1.09 5.97 -3.02
C PHE A 87 -0.13 5.69 -3.89
N ILE A 88 -1.37 5.91 -3.40
CA ILE A 88 -2.55 5.92 -4.25
C ILE A 88 -2.49 7.08 -5.26
N ALA A 89 -2.02 8.25 -4.84
CA ALA A 89 -1.81 9.38 -5.74
C ALA A 89 -0.78 9.05 -6.84
N ASP A 90 0.29 8.35 -6.49
CA ASP A 90 1.31 7.90 -7.44
C ASP A 90 0.75 6.86 -8.44
N ASP A 91 -0.02 5.90 -7.94
CA ASP A 91 -0.72 4.91 -8.79
C ASP A 91 -1.73 5.56 -9.73
N ARG A 92 -2.51 6.53 -9.26
CA ARG A 92 -3.45 7.29 -10.13
C ARG A 92 -2.74 8.08 -11.21
N LYS A 93 -1.57 8.61 -10.92
CA LYS A 93 -0.72 9.25 -11.93
C LYS A 93 -0.22 8.23 -12.96
N ALA A 94 0.21 7.06 -12.51
CA ALA A 94 0.60 5.97 -13.41
C ALA A 94 -0.56 5.51 -14.30
N ILE A 95 -1.79 5.41 -13.76
CA ILE A 95 -3.00 5.09 -14.54
C ILE A 95 -3.19 6.09 -15.69
N ALA A 96 -3.10 7.38 -15.41
CA ALA A 96 -3.27 8.41 -16.43
C ALA A 96 -2.27 8.28 -17.59
N GLU A 97 -1.01 7.94 -17.28
CA GLU A 97 0.01 7.68 -18.29
C GLU A 97 -0.24 6.36 -19.04
N LEU A 98 -0.60 5.30 -18.32
CA LEU A 98 -0.84 3.97 -18.90
C LEU A 98 -2.11 3.91 -19.76
N ASP A 99 -3.12 4.72 -19.49
CA ASP A 99 -4.32 4.81 -20.33
C ASP A 99 -3.98 5.16 -21.80
N GLU A 100 -2.91 5.92 -22.00
CA GLU A 100 -2.42 6.29 -23.33
C GLU A 100 -1.43 5.28 -23.93
N LEU A 101 -0.68 4.57 -23.07
CA LEU A 101 0.41 3.70 -23.49
C LEU A 101 0.02 2.22 -23.58
N ASP A 102 -0.70 1.72 -22.60
CA ASP A 102 -1.08 0.31 -22.49
C ASP A 102 -2.27 0.14 -21.55
N VAL A 103 -3.45 0.08 -22.11
CA VAL A 103 -4.71 -0.03 -21.36
C VAL A 103 -4.79 -1.30 -20.49
N ILE A 104 -4.10 -2.38 -20.86
CA ILE A 104 -4.07 -3.62 -20.06
C ILE A 104 -3.31 -3.38 -18.77
N SER A 105 -2.15 -2.73 -18.82
CA SER A 105 -1.41 -2.35 -17.62
C SER A 105 -2.17 -1.33 -16.79
N SER A 106 -2.84 -0.36 -17.40
CA SER A 106 -3.73 0.58 -16.70
C SER A 106 -4.81 -0.14 -15.91
N ASN A 107 -5.48 -1.13 -16.51
CA ASN A 107 -6.53 -1.90 -15.84
C ASN A 107 -6.03 -2.61 -14.58
N ILE A 108 -4.82 -3.18 -14.60
CA ILE A 108 -4.20 -3.81 -13.43
C ILE A 108 -4.05 -2.80 -12.28
N ILE A 109 -3.50 -1.63 -12.55
CA ILE A 109 -3.31 -0.60 -11.51
C ILE A 109 -4.64 -0.01 -11.04
N GLN A 110 -5.65 0.08 -11.89
CA GLN A 110 -7.00 0.50 -11.50
C GLN A 110 -7.60 -0.46 -10.47
N ASP A 111 -7.48 -1.76 -10.67
CA ASP A 111 -7.96 -2.77 -9.71
C ASP A 111 -7.22 -2.66 -8.36
N HIS A 112 -5.90 -2.42 -8.40
CA HIS A 112 -5.10 -2.19 -7.20
C HIS A 112 -5.59 -0.96 -6.43
N VAL A 113 -5.79 0.17 -7.09
CA VAL A 113 -6.28 1.40 -6.46
C VAL A 113 -7.65 1.21 -5.84
N GLN A 114 -8.56 0.53 -6.52
CA GLN A 114 -9.90 0.23 -5.98
C GLN A 114 -9.81 -0.52 -4.64
N GLU A 115 -8.94 -1.51 -4.55
CA GLU A 115 -8.73 -2.28 -3.32
C GLU A 115 -8.07 -1.47 -2.21
N LEU A 116 -7.05 -0.68 -2.54
CA LEU A 116 -6.36 0.20 -1.59
C LEU A 116 -7.29 1.27 -1.01
N GLU A 117 -8.15 1.86 -1.83
CA GLU A 117 -9.15 2.83 -1.38
C GLU A 117 -10.19 2.20 -0.44
N LYS A 118 -10.57 0.94 -0.69
CA LYS A 118 -11.42 0.18 0.22
C LYS A 118 -10.76 -0.03 1.59
N PHE A 119 -9.49 -0.41 1.62
CA PHE A 119 -8.75 -0.55 2.87
C PHE A 119 -8.62 0.78 3.61
N GLN A 120 -8.35 1.85 2.89
CA GLN A 120 -8.30 3.19 3.46
C GLN A 120 -9.65 3.62 4.05
N TRP A 121 -10.77 3.22 3.43
CA TRP A 121 -12.10 3.40 4.01
C TRP A 121 -12.24 2.66 5.33
N PHE A 122 -11.77 1.42 5.46
CA PHE A 122 -11.78 0.68 6.72
C PHE A 122 -11.01 1.43 7.82
N MET A 123 -9.82 1.92 7.50
CA MET A 123 -9.00 2.71 8.42
C MET A 123 -9.73 3.98 8.88
N ARG A 124 -10.29 4.75 7.96
CA ARG A 124 -11.06 5.97 8.27
C ARG A 124 -12.28 5.68 9.13
N SER A 125 -12.94 4.56 8.90
CA SER A 125 -14.13 4.17 9.66
C SER A 125 -13.83 3.86 11.14
N HIS A 126 -12.61 3.47 11.46
CA HIS A 126 -12.16 3.31 12.85
C HIS A 126 -11.91 4.64 13.57
N LEU A 127 -11.73 5.72 12.82
CA LEU A 127 -11.47 7.07 13.36
C LEU A 127 -12.71 7.94 13.46
N ALA A 128 -13.81 7.49 12.90
CA ALA A 128 -15.07 8.24 12.86
C ALA A 128 -15.80 8.30 14.21
#